data_a90901540c5019db84ac279d0498bd1d
#
_entry.id   a90901540c5019db84ac279d0498bd1d
#
_cell.length_a   1.000
_cell.length_b   1.000
_cell.length_c   1.000
_cell.angle_alpha   90.00
_cell.angle_beta   90.00
_cell.angle_gamma   90.00
#
_symmetry.space_group_name_H-M   'P 1'
#
loop_
_entity.id
_entity.type
_entity.pdbx_description
1 polymer ?
#
loop_
_entity_poly.entity_id
_entity_poly.type
_entity_poly.pdbx_seq_one_letter_code
_entity_poly.pdbx_strand_id
1 'polypeptide(L)'
;AANYMLDVLKAKKIAVIHDKDTYGQGLADATRAALAKRGVKDVMYEGLSRGEKDFNALVTKIGAQKPDVVFFGGCHPEAGPLVRQMREQGVQAKFFSGDCIVNEEMVTAAGGPQYTKGIYMTFGKDPRLIPDGKAVIEKFRANKFEPEGYTLYSYASIQAIAAAFKATGGADSAKASAWLKANPVETVMGKKAWDSKGDLKVSDYVVYQWDDQGKYKEVE
;
A
#
# COMPACT_ATOMS: atom_id res chain seq x y z
N ALA A 1 5.03 3.05 7.33
CA ALA A 1 5.87 3.88 6.44
C ALA A 1 6.73 4.86 7.24
N ALA A 2 6.16 5.77 8.05
CA ALA A 2 6.94 6.80 8.77
C ALA A 2 8.06 6.20 9.62
N ASN A 3 7.79 5.16 10.40
CA ASN A 3 8.81 4.50 11.21
C ASN A 3 9.94 3.92 10.35
N TYR A 4 9.61 3.24 9.26
CA TYR A 4 10.61 2.65 8.37
C TYR A 4 11.49 3.74 7.72
N MET A 5 10.88 4.82 7.24
CA MET A 5 11.62 5.95 6.67
C MET A 5 12.62 6.55 7.66
N LEU A 6 12.23 6.70 8.93
CA LEU A 6 13.07 7.31 9.96
C LEU A 6 14.06 6.32 10.57
N ASP A 7 13.62 5.11 10.90
CA ASP A 7 14.41 4.17 11.71
C ASP A 7 15.31 3.26 10.85
N VAL A 8 14.87 2.89 9.65
CA VAL A 8 15.62 2.01 8.74
C VAL A 8 16.33 2.84 7.66
N LEU A 9 15.59 3.67 6.92
CA LEU A 9 16.16 4.47 5.84
C LEU A 9 16.96 5.68 6.36
N LYS A 10 16.83 6.03 7.66
CA LYS A 10 17.50 7.17 8.30
C LYS A 10 17.26 8.50 7.59
N ALA A 11 16.08 8.63 6.99
CA ALA A 11 15.70 9.82 6.24
C ALA A 11 15.58 11.04 7.15
N LYS A 12 16.17 12.15 6.72
CA LYS A 12 16.11 13.45 7.40
C LYS A 12 15.23 14.45 6.65
N LYS A 13 15.18 14.34 5.33
CA LYS A 13 14.39 15.18 4.43
C LYS A 13 13.40 14.34 3.68
N ILE A 14 12.13 14.52 3.96
CA ILE A 14 11.05 13.75 3.33
C ILE A 14 10.13 14.73 2.60
N ALA A 15 9.99 14.55 1.28
CA ALA A 15 8.97 15.20 0.50
C ALA A 15 7.72 14.30 0.48
N VAL A 16 6.55 14.89 0.69
CA VAL A 16 5.28 14.17 0.69
C VAL A 16 4.44 14.68 -0.48
N ILE A 17 4.07 13.77 -1.38
CA ILE A 17 3.28 14.06 -2.58
C ILE A 17 2.00 13.22 -2.51
N HIS A 18 0.89 13.70 -3.08
CA HIS A 18 -0.36 12.96 -3.15
C HIS A 18 -1.14 13.23 -4.44
N ASP A 19 -2.07 12.35 -4.79
CA ASP A 19 -2.88 12.41 -6.01
C ASP A 19 -4.18 13.22 -5.87
N LYS A 20 -4.35 13.94 -4.75
CA LYS A 20 -5.55 14.72 -4.39
C LYS A 20 -6.84 13.90 -4.26
N ASP A 21 -6.76 12.57 -4.35
CA ASP A 21 -7.89 11.69 -4.06
C ASP A 21 -8.00 11.44 -2.55
N THR A 22 -9.18 11.08 -2.10
CA THR A 22 -9.47 10.83 -0.67
C THR A 22 -8.49 9.81 -0.06
N TYR A 23 -8.19 8.72 -0.79
CA TYR A 23 -7.22 7.73 -0.33
C TYR A 23 -5.80 8.30 -0.28
N GLY A 24 -5.30 8.81 -1.41
CA GLY A 24 -3.90 9.23 -1.52
C GLY A 24 -3.58 10.43 -0.65
N GLN A 25 -4.45 11.43 -0.59
CA GLN A 25 -4.29 12.58 0.30
C GLN A 25 -4.40 12.15 1.77
N GLY A 26 -5.38 11.31 2.12
CA GLY A 26 -5.54 10.80 3.48
C GLY A 26 -4.31 10.02 3.96
N LEU A 27 -3.72 9.19 3.09
CA LEU A 27 -2.49 8.45 3.38
C LEU A 27 -1.29 9.39 3.57
N ALA A 28 -1.16 10.41 2.72
CA ALA A 28 -0.12 11.44 2.84
C ALA A 28 -0.26 12.24 4.13
N ASP A 29 -1.47 12.68 4.47
CA ASP A 29 -1.75 13.42 5.71
C ASP A 29 -1.47 12.57 6.97
N ALA A 30 -1.87 11.30 6.97
CA ALA A 30 -1.57 10.37 8.06
C ALA A 30 -0.05 10.15 8.20
N THR A 31 0.68 10.06 7.10
CA THR A 31 2.14 9.94 7.11
C THR A 31 2.79 11.19 7.67
N ARG A 32 2.38 12.38 7.25
CA ARG A 32 2.85 13.67 7.81
C ARG A 32 2.58 13.77 9.30
N ALA A 33 1.39 13.39 9.74
CA ALA A 33 1.03 13.38 11.16
C ALA A 33 1.92 12.41 11.95
N ALA A 34 2.25 11.24 11.40
CA ALA A 34 3.16 10.28 12.02
C ALA A 34 4.61 10.81 12.09
N LEU A 35 5.10 11.48 11.05
CA LEU A 35 6.41 12.15 11.03
C LEU A 35 6.46 13.27 12.09
N ALA A 36 5.42 14.10 12.14
CA ALA A 36 5.33 15.20 13.10
C ALA A 36 5.36 14.73 14.56
N LYS A 37 4.69 13.61 14.90
CA LYS A 37 4.80 12.97 16.22
C LYS A 37 6.21 12.54 16.59
N ARG A 38 7.07 12.35 15.58
CA ARG A 38 8.49 12.01 15.74
C ARG A 38 9.41 13.24 15.62
N GLY A 39 8.84 14.47 15.61
CA GLY A 39 9.59 15.72 15.50
C GLY A 39 10.13 16.02 14.10
N VAL A 40 9.69 15.32 13.07
CA VAL A 40 10.13 15.51 11.69
C VAL A 40 9.05 16.22 10.88
N LYS A 41 9.42 17.33 10.24
CA LYS A 41 8.57 18.07 9.31
C LYS A 41 8.96 17.72 7.88
N ASP A 42 7.96 17.51 7.03
CA ASP A 42 8.16 17.34 5.59
C ASP A 42 8.82 18.60 4.98
N VAL A 43 9.74 18.41 4.04
CA VAL A 43 10.40 19.53 3.33
C VAL A 43 9.53 20.04 2.18
N MET A 44 8.54 19.28 1.77
CA MET A 44 7.59 19.60 0.71
C MET A 44 6.31 18.82 0.92
N TYR A 45 5.16 19.47 0.72
CA TYR A 45 3.85 18.83 0.64
C TYR A 45 3.11 19.39 -0.58
N GLU A 46 2.86 18.57 -1.58
CA GLU A 46 2.22 19.01 -2.83
C GLU A 46 1.35 17.91 -3.43
N GLY A 47 0.25 18.29 -4.08
CA GLY A 47 -0.66 17.38 -4.77
C GLY A 47 -0.49 17.46 -6.29
N LEU A 48 -0.41 16.32 -6.94
CA LEU A 48 -0.55 16.17 -8.39
C LEU A 48 -2.01 15.87 -8.78
N SER A 49 -2.33 15.98 -10.05
CA SER A 49 -3.68 15.66 -10.54
C SER A 49 -3.73 14.26 -11.13
N ARG A 50 -4.76 13.48 -10.76
CA ARG A 50 -4.99 12.16 -11.35
C ARG A 50 -5.21 12.25 -12.86
N GLY A 51 -4.66 11.27 -13.57
CA GLY A 51 -4.68 11.21 -15.03
C GLY A 51 -3.58 12.05 -15.71
N GLU A 52 -2.91 12.92 -14.98
CA GLU A 52 -1.75 13.65 -15.50
C GLU A 52 -0.59 12.68 -15.80
N LYS A 53 0.17 12.99 -16.84
CA LYS A 53 1.28 12.13 -17.30
C LYS A 53 2.62 12.89 -17.32
N ASP A 54 2.58 14.20 -17.23
CA ASP A 54 3.77 15.04 -17.20
C ASP A 54 3.95 15.70 -15.83
N PHE A 55 4.92 15.19 -15.10
CA PHE A 55 5.28 15.66 -13.77
C PHE A 55 6.63 16.39 -13.74
N ASN A 56 7.17 16.78 -14.89
CA ASN A 56 8.51 17.39 -14.99
C ASN A 56 8.68 18.61 -14.09
N ALA A 57 7.69 19.50 -14.04
CA ALA A 57 7.72 20.67 -13.16
C ALA A 57 7.71 20.29 -11.67
N LEU A 58 6.90 19.29 -11.29
CA LEU A 58 6.85 18.75 -9.92
C LEU A 58 8.19 18.10 -9.56
N VAL A 59 8.74 17.28 -10.44
CA VAL A 59 10.04 16.61 -10.24
C VAL A 59 11.18 17.61 -10.06
N THR A 60 11.18 18.70 -10.85
CA THR A 60 12.14 19.81 -10.67
C THR A 60 12.05 20.42 -9.27
N LYS A 61 10.84 20.68 -8.77
CA LYS A 61 10.62 21.19 -7.41
C LYS A 61 11.10 20.17 -6.35
N ILE A 62 10.80 18.87 -6.52
CA ILE A 62 11.27 17.81 -5.65
C ILE A 62 12.80 17.79 -5.61
N GLY A 63 13.45 17.81 -6.77
CA GLY A 63 14.91 17.82 -6.90
C GLY A 63 15.58 18.99 -6.20
N ALA A 64 14.97 20.19 -6.26
CA ALA A 64 15.45 21.38 -5.56
C ALA A 64 15.48 21.23 -4.03
N GLN A 65 14.55 20.43 -3.44
CA GLN A 65 14.55 20.15 -1.99
C GLN A 65 15.62 19.14 -1.57
N LYS A 66 16.18 18.38 -2.51
CA LYS A 66 17.15 17.30 -2.25
C LYS A 66 16.65 16.36 -1.14
N PRO A 67 15.46 15.75 -1.27
CA PRO A 67 14.93 14.85 -0.25
C PRO A 67 15.70 13.52 -0.24
N ASP A 68 15.77 12.88 0.93
CA ASP A 68 16.24 11.50 1.07
C ASP A 68 15.18 10.50 0.59
N VAL A 69 13.90 10.84 0.87
CA VAL A 69 12.73 10.03 0.51
C VAL A 69 11.64 10.93 -0.08
N VAL A 70 11.01 10.46 -1.14
CA VAL A 70 9.72 10.96 -1.61
C VAL A 70 8.66 9.95 -1.20
N PHE A 71 7.77 10.35 -0.32
CA PHE A 71 6.57 9.57 0.01
C PHE A 71 5.44 9.99 -0.93
N PHE A 72 4.82 9.02 -1.59
CA PHE A 72 3.70 9.25 -2.49
C PHE A 72 2.43 8.58 -1.98
N GLY A 73 1.40 9.37 -1.66
CA GLY A 73 0.04 8.92 -1.41
C GLY A 73 -0.75 8.88 -2.71
N GLY A 74 -0.97 7.69 -3.25
CA GLY A 74 -1.66 7.48 -4.51
C GLY A 74 -1.40 6.11 -5.11
N CYS A 75 -1.84 5.91 -6.36
CA CYS A 75 -1.81 4.63 -7.03
C CYS A 75 -0.81 4.60 -8.20
N HIS A 76 -0.61 3.40 -8.76
CA HIS A 76 0.37 3.12 -9.81
C HIS A 76 0.23 3.97 -11.09
N PRO A 77 -0.97 4.41 -11.54
CA PRO A 77 -1.07 5.20 -12.78
C PRO A 77 -0.31 6.52 -12.74
N GLU A 78 -0.18 7.12 -11.56
CA GLU A 78 0.58 8.35 -11.31
C GLU A 78 1.97 8.06 -10.73
N ALA A 79 2.09 7.06 -9.83
CA ALA A 79 3.35 6.67 -9.21
C ALA A 79 4.40 6.27 -10.26
N GLY A 80 4.01 5.47 -11.25
CA GLY A 80 4.90 4.99 -12.31
C GLY A 80 5.54 6.12 -13.12
N PRO A 81 4.77 6.99 -13.78
CA PRO A 81 5.31 8.15 -14.50
C PRO A 81 6.10 9.09 -13.59
N LEU A 82 5.65 9.32 -12.34
CA LEU A 82 6.36 10.18 -11.41
C LEU A 82 7.76 9.65 -11.10
N VAL A 83 7.88 8.38 -10.72
CA VAL A 83 9.19 7.80 -10.39
C VAL A 83 10.09 7.71 -11.60
N ARG A 84 9.55 7.39 -12.79
CA ARG A 84 10.31 7.40 -14.03
C ARG A 84 10.92 8.78 -14.28
N GLN A 85 10.11 9.82 -14.28
CA GLN A 85 10.58 11.20 -14.52
C GLN A 85 11.56 11.68 -13.44
N MET A 86 11.38 11.23 -12.19
CA MET A 86 12.39 11.47 -11.15
C MET A 86 13.75 10.88 -11.56
N ARG A 87 13.79 9.63 -12.02
CA ARG A 87 15.05 8.97 -12.42
C ARG A 87 15.66 9.61 -13.67
N GLU A 88 14.84 9.94 -14.67
CA GLU A 88 15.26 10.63 -15.90
C GLU A 88 15.85 12.02 -15.61
N GLN A 89 15.35 12.75 -14.61
CA GLN A 89 15.90 14.04 -14.19
C GLN A 89 17.02 13.92 -13.13
N GLY A 90 17.48 12.70 -12.83
CA GLY A 90 18.58 12.49 -11.88
C GLY A 90 18.21 12.62 -10.40
N VAL A 91 16.91 12.68 -10.06
CA VAL A 91 16.46 12.68 -8.66
C VAL A 91 16.56 11.26 -8.10
N GLN A 92 17.57 11.03 -7.26
CA GLN A 92 17.91 9.71 -6.68
C GLN A 92 17.24 9.44 -5.33
N ALA A 93 16.36 10.31 -4.85
CA ALA A 93 15.59 10.09 -3.62
C ALA A 93 14.90 8.71 -3.65
N LYS A 94 14.88 8.03 -2.50
CA LYS A 94 14.11 6.79 -2.37
C LYS A 94 12.63 7.10 -2.55
N PHE A 95 11.92 6.23 -3.26
CA PHE A 95 10.48 6.37 -3.43
C PHE A 95 9.76 5.40 -2.50
N PHE A 96 8.78 5.90 -1.77
CA PHE A 96 7.99 5.13 -0.81
C PHE A 96 6.50 5.41 -1.03
N SER A 97 5.66 4.38 -1.04
CA SER A 97 4.21 4.52 -1.20
C SER A 97 3.44 3.54 -0.32
N GLY A 98 2.12 3.57 -0.43
CA GLY A 98 1.22 2.59 0.17
C GLY A 98 1.02 1.35 -0.70
N ASP A 99 -0.03 0.63 -0.40
CA ASP A 99 -0.39 -0.66 -0.99
C ASP A 99 -0.95 -0.56 -2.42
N CYS A 100 -1.35 0.61 -2.87
CA CYS A 100 -1.93 0.80 -4.21
C CYS A 100 -0.91 0.65 -5.36
N ILE A 101 0.36 0.36 -5.05
CA ILE A 101 1.42 0.07 -6.02
C ILE A 101 1.94 -1.37 -5.93
N VAL A 102 1.18 -2.28 -5.30
CA VAL A 102 1.60 -3.66 -5.00
C VAL A 102 1.52 -4.61 -6.19
N ASN A 103 1.05 -4.17 -7.33
CA ASN A 103 0.78 -5.01 -8.49
C ASN A 103 1.75 -4.73 -9.67
N GLU A 104 1.79 -5.65 -10.65
CA GLU A 104 2.67 -5.56 -11.82
C GLU A 104 2.38 -4.33 -12.71
N GLU A 105 1.18 -3.77 -12.64
CA GLU A 105 0.84 -2.52 -13.33
C GLU A 105 1.74 -1.35 -12.92
N MET A 106 2.33 -1.39 -11.72
CA MET A 106 3.33 -0.40 -11.31
C MET A 106 4.56 -0.44 -12.23
N VAL A 107 5.04 -1.62 -12.58
CA VAL A 107 6.20 -1.80 -13.48
C VAL A 107 5.86 -1.29 -14.89
N THR A 108 4.68 -1.65 -15.38
CA THR A 108 4.19 -1.21 -16.69
C THR A 108 4.02 0.31 -16.74
N ALA A 109 3.40 0.90 -15.72
CA ALA A 109 3.18 2.35 -15.64
C ALA A 109 4.50 3.14 -15.56
N ALA A 110 5.50 2.59 -14.89
CA ALA A 110 6.85 3.19 -14.81
C ALA A 110 7.62 3.06 -16.13
N GLY A 111 7.27 2.12 -17.02
CA GLY A 111 7.99 1.86 -18.26
C GLY A 111 9.13 0.84 -18.10
N GLY A 112 9.09 0.04 -17.06
CA GLY A 112 9.99 -1.10 -16.85
C GLY A 112 10.59 -1.20 -15.46
N PRO A 113 11.17 -2.37 -15.14
CA PRO A 113 11.68 -2.67 -13.80
C PRO A 113 12.89 -1.80 -13.39
N GLN A 114 13.63 -1.24 -14.35
CA GLN A 114 14.74 -0.32 -14.07
C GLN A 114 14.30 0.95 -13.32
N TYR A 115 13.04 1.38 -13.48
CA TYR A 115 12.47 2.53 -12.79
C TYR A 115 11.86 2.17 -11.45
N THR A 116 11.39 0.92 -11.29
CA THR A 116 10.75 0.47 -10.04
C THR A 116 11.74 -0.11 -9.04
N LYS A 117 12.93 -0.49 -9.46
CA LYS A 117 13.98 -1.01 -8.57
C LYS A 117 14.22 -0.07 -7.38
N GLY A 118 14.14 -0.64 -6.19
CA GLY A 118 14.40 0.10 -4.96
C GLY A 118 13.23 0.94 -4.44
N ILE A 119 12.05 0.89 -5.08
CA ILE A 119 10.83 1.49 -4.54
C ILE A 119 10.38 0.69 -3.33
N TYR A 120 9.96 1.40 -2.28
CA TYR A 120 9.36 0.83 -1.08
C TYR A 120 7.85 1.00 -1.09
N MET A 121 7.15 0.05 -0.48
CA MET A 121 5.71 0.14 -0.26
C MET A 121 5.31 -0.58 1.02
N THR A 122 4.21 -0.14 1.64
CA THR A 122 3.57 -0.89 2.71
C THR A 122 2.44 -1.74 2.16
N PHE A 123 2.39 -3.00 2.59
CA PHE A 123 1.27 -3.91 2.31
C PHE A 123 1.15 -4.92 3.46
N GLY A 124 0.04 -5.63 3.55
CA GLY A 124 -0.09 -6.75 4.48
C GLY A 124 0.88 -7.88 4.14
N LYS A 125 1.15 -8.78 5.08
CA LYS A 125 1.96 -9.97 4.82
C LYS A 125 1.43 -10.75 3.63
N ASP A 126 2.35 -11.36 2.88
CA ASP A 126 1.97 -12.15 1.70
C ASP A 126 0.98 -13.25 2.10
N PRO A 127 -0.27 -13.18 1.66
CA PRO A 127 -1.31 -14.10 2.07
C PRO A 127 -1.05 -15.53 1.58
N ARG A 128 -0.18 -15.71 0.58
CA ARG A 128 0.22 -17.02 0.05
C ARG A 128 1.08 -17.80 1.04
N LEU A 129 1.66 -17.13 2.04
CA LEU A 129 2.45 -17.73 3.11
C LEU A 129 1.62 -18.12 4.34
N ILE A 130 0.32 -17.79 4.36
CA ILE A 130 -0.57 -18.09 5.48
C ILE A 130 -1.09 -19.53 5.33
N PRO A 131 -0.86 -20.42 6.33
CA PRO A 131 -1.23 -21.83 6.23
C PRO A 131 -2.71 -22.08 5.94
N ASP A 132 -3.60 -21.26 6.51
CA ASP A 132 -5.06 -21.38 6.37
C ASP A 132 -5.54 -21.12 4.92
N GLY A 133 -4.72 -20.42 4.12
CA GLY A 133 -4.99 -20.13 2.71
C GLY A 133 -4.64 -21.26 1.75
N LYS A 134 -3.83 -22.26 2.17
CA LYS A 134 -3.19 -23.23 1.28
C LYS A 134 -4.17 -23.93 0.32
N ALA A 135 -5.26 -24.45 0.81
CA ALA A 135 -6.25 -25.18 -0.01
C ALA A 135 -6.92 -24.28 -1.07
N VAL A 136 -7.12 -23.00 -0.74
CA VAL A 136 -7.71 -22.02 -1.67
C VAL A 136 -6.68 -21.60 -2.71
N ILE A 137 -5.43 -21.40 -2.32
CA ILE A 137 -4.32 -21.10 -3.23
C ILE A 137 -4.18 -22.23 -4.27
N GLU A 138 -4.19 -23.50 -3.82
CA GLU A 138 -4.11 -24.66 -4.72
C GLU A 138 -5.27 -24.69 -5.73
N LYS A 139 -6.50 -24.32 -5.32
CA LYS A 139 -7.65 -24.20 -6.24
C LYS A 139 -7.46 -23.10 -7.29
N PHE A 140 -6.94 -21.94 -6.89
CA PHE A 140 -6.63 -20.87 -7.85
C PHE A 140 -5.56 -21.33 -8.86
N ARG A 141 -4.49 -21.96 -8.38
CA ARG A 141 -3.39 -22.46 -9.22
C ARG A 141 -3.84 -23.56 -10.19
N ALA A 142 -4.73 -24.46 -9.73
CA ALA A 142 -5.35 -25.47 -10.60
C ALA A 142 -6.15 -24.85 -11.74
N ASN A 143 -6.70 -23.66 -11.55
CA ASN A 143 -7.36 -22.85 -12.58
C ASN A 143 -6.40 -21.91 -13.33
N LYS A 144 -5.08 -22.13 -13.24
CA LYS A 144 -4.03 -21.34 -13.89
C LYS A 144 -4.04 -19.85 -13.47
N PHE A 145 -4.45 -19.58 -12.25
CA PHE A 145 -4.47 -18.23 -11.68
C PHE A 145 -3.59 -18.20 -10.42
N GLU A 146 -2.57 -17.35 -10.40
CA GLU A 146 -1.76 -17.11 -9.20
C GLU A 146 -2.46 -16.05 -8.33
N PRO A 147 -2.85 -16.38 -7.07
CA PRO A 147 -3.60 -15.45 -6.23
C PRO A 147 -2.67 -14.42 -5.58
N GLU A 148 -2.24 -13.44 -6.34
CA GLU A 148 -1.39 -12.33 -5.88
C GLU A 148 -2.19 -11.17 -5.27
N GLY A 149 -1.47 -10.25 -4.62
CA GLY A 149 -2.01 -9.00 -4.11
C GLY A 149 -3.25 -9.19 -3.25
N TYR A 150 -4.35 -8.59 -3.67
CA TYR A 150 -5.60 -8.56 -2.91
C TYR A 150 -6.50 -9.81 -3.05
N THR A 151 -6.13 -10.80 -3.85
CA THR A 151 -7.00 -11.96 -4.14
C THR A 151 -7.50 -12.66 -2.88
N LEU A 152 -6.59 -13.04 -1.98
CA LEU A 152 -6.98 -13.74 -0.75
C LEU A 152 -7.61 -12.80 0.30
N TYR A 153 -7.27 -11.51 0.26
CA TYR A 153 -7.94 -10.50 1.09
C TYR A 153 -9.42 -10.36 0.70
N SER A 154 -9.71 -10.30 -0.60
CA SER A 154 -11.08 -10.25 -1.11
C SER A 154 -11.84 -11.54 -0.77
N TYR A 155 -11.19 -12.70 -0.91
CA TYR A 155 -11.77 -13.98 -0.52
C TYR A 155 -12.12 -14.01 0.98
N ALA A 156 -11.20 -13.61 1.84
CA ALA A 156 -11.42 -13.53 3.29
C ALA A 156 -12.54 -12.55 3.67
N SER A 157 -12.65 -11.43 2.94
CA SER A 157 -13.73 -10.46 3.16
C SER A 157 -15.11 -11.08 2.87
N ILE A 158 -15.23 -11.86 1.79
CA ILE A 158 -16.48 -12.58 1.48
C ILE A 158 -16.77 -13.65 2.55
N GLN A 159 -15.75 -14.37 3.06
CA GLN A 159 -15.95 -15.32 4.16
C GLN A 159 -16.48 -14.62 5.41
N ALA A 160 -15.92 -13.47 5.77
CA ALA A 160 -16.35 -12.69 6.93
C ALA A 160 -17.81 -12.19 6.78
N ILE A 161 -18.16 -11.66 5.62
CA ILE A 161 -19.53 -11.20 5.31
C ILE A 161 -20.51 -12.38 5.35
N ALA A 162 -20.17 -13.51 4.74
CA ALA A 162 -21.01 -14.70 4.73
C ALA A 162 -21.25 -15.26 6.14
N ALA A 163 -20.20 -15.28 6.99
CA ALA A 163 -20.33 -15.69 8.38
C ALA A 163 -21.28 -14.77 9.16
N ALA A 164 -21.16 -13.46 8.96
CA ALA A 164 -22.02 -12.48 9.61
C ALA A 164 -23.48 -12.63 9.17
N PHE A 165 -23.75 -12.74 7.87
CA PHE A 165 -25.12 -12.93 7.36
C PHE A 165 -25.76 -14.24 7.85
N LYS A 166 -24.98 -15.31 7.90
CA LYS A 166 -25.43 -16.58 8.48
C LYS A 166 -25.78 -16.43 9.96
N ALA A 167 -24.96 -15.74 10.73
CA ALA A 167 -25.17 -15.56 12.16
C ALA A 167 -26.35 -14.62 12.48
N THR A 168 -26.61 -13.62 11.62
CA THR A 168 -27.68 -12.64 11.83
C THR A 168 -29.01 -13.01 11.13
N GLY A 169 -29.05 -14.13 10.42
CA GLY A 169 -30.23 -14.64 9.77
C GLY A 169 -30.66 -13.87 8.51
N GLY A 170 -29.76 -13.13 7.88
CA GLY A 170 -30.06 -12.40 6.65
C GLY A 170 -29.03 -11.36 6.25
N ALA A 171 -29.23 -10.73 5.09
CA ALA A 171 -28.31 -9.76 4.47
C ALA A 171 -28.55 -8.31 4.97
N ASP A 172 -28.77 -8.13 6.28
CA ASP A 172 -28.84 -6.81 6.90
C ASP A 172 -27.41 -6.33 7.22
N SER A 173 -26.95 -5.32 6.50
CA SER A 173 -25.58 -4.81 6.63
C SER A 173 -25.27 -4.20 8.01
N ALA A 174 -26.25 -3.56 8.64
CA ALA A 174 -26.06 -2.96 9.96
C ALA A 174 -25.89 -4.03 11.04
N LYS A 175 -26.73 -5.08 11.01
CA LYS A 175 -26.62 -6.24 11.90
C LYS A 175 -25.33 -6.99 11.66
N ALA A 176 -24.94 -7.23 10.41
CA ALA A 176 -23.71 -7.90 10.05
C ALA A 176 -22.47 -7.12 10.55
N SER A 177 -22.45 -5.81 10.35
CA SER A 177 -21.38 -4.95 10.84
C SER A 177 -21.26 -5.00 12.38
N ALA A 178 -22.38 -4.88 13.09
CA ALA A 178 -22.40 -4.97 14.55
C ALA A 178 -21.91 -6.33 15.03
N TRP A 179 -22.31 -7.40 14.36
CA TRP A 179 -21.88 -8.77 14.68
C TRP A 179 -20.38 -8.95 14.48
N LEU A 180 -19.82 -8.50 13.34
CA LEU A 180 -18.38 -8.58 13.05
C LEU A 180 -17.51 -7.84 14.08
N LYS A 181 -17.96 -6.66 14.54
CA LYS A 181 -17.26 -5.90 15.59
C LYS A 181 -17.20 -6.66 16.92
N ALA A 182 -18.18 -7.51 17.18
CA ALA A 182 -18.27 -8.30 18.43
C ALA A 182 -17.68 -9.70 18.31
N ASN A 183 -17.53 -10.26 17.11
CA ASN A 183 -17.17 -11.66 16.90
C ASN A 183 -16.01 -11.79 15.92
N PRO A 184 -14.97 -12.55 16.29
CA PRO A 184 -13.91 -12.90 15.35
C PRO A 184 -14.40 -13.96 14.36
N VAL A 185 -13.79 -13.97 13.16
CA VAL A 185 -14.11 -14.91 12.09
C VAL A 185 -12.85 -15.62 11.62
N GLU A 186 -12.93 -16.94 11.45
CA GLU A 186 -11.90 -17.74 10.79
C GLU A 186 -11.99 -17.55 9.28
N THR A 187 -10.88 -17.23 8.65
CA THR A 187 -10.79 -16.96 7.22
C THR A 187 -9.54 -17.62 6.61
N VAL A 188 -9.42 -17.62 5.29
CA VAL A 188 -8.18 -18.04 4.60
C VAL A 188 -6.96 -17.18 4.97
N MET A 189 -7.20 -16.04 5.61
CA MET A 189 -6.18 -15.15 6.15
C MET A 189 -5.96 -15.34 7.66
N GLY A 190 -6.39 -16.47 8.21
CA GLY A 190 -6.44 -16.74 9.64
C GLY A 190 -7.60 -16.02 10.33
N LYS A 191 -7.58 -16.07 11.66
CA LYS A 191 -8.59 -15.46 12.52
C LYS A 191 -8.53 -13.95 12.46
N LYS A 192 -9.62 -13.30 12.05
CA LYS A 192 -9.74 -11.85 11.99
C LYS A 192 -10.74 -11.33 13.01
N ALA A 193 -10.44 -10.19 13.60
CA ALA A 193 -11.30 -9.50 14.57
C ALA A 193 -11.19 -7.99 14.34
N TRP A 194 -12.30 -7.30 14.58
CA TRP A 194 -12.43 -5.86 14.33
C TRP A 194 -12.70 -5.09 15.63
N ASP A 195 -12.27 -3.85 15.69
CA ASP A 195 -12.57 -2.92 16.77
C ASP A 195 -13.95 -2.23 16.60
N SER A 196 -14.29 -1.29 17.48
CA SER A 196 -15.55 -0.55 17.42
C SER A 196 -15.68 0.33 16.18
N LYS A 197 -14.57 0.80 15.62
CA LYS A 197 -14.53 1.58 14.38
C LYS A 197 -14.74 0.66 13.16
N GLY A 198 -14.27 -0.59 13.22
CA GLY A 198 -14.28 -1.57 12.13
C GLY A 198 -12.90 -1.82 11.55
N ASP A 199 -11.84 -1.28 12.16
CA ASP A 199 -10.47 -1.59 11.78
C ASP A 199 -10.06 -2.96 12.36
N LEU A 200 -9.13 -3.66 11.69
CA LEU A 200 -8.56 -4.89 12.23
C LEU A 200 -7.84 -4.60 13.55
N LYS A 201 -8.12 -5.42 14.58
CA LYS A 201 -7.47 -5.29 15.90
C LYS A 201 -5.97 -5.52 15.85
N VAL A 202 -5.51 -6.31 14.88
CA VAL A 202 -4.09 -6.59 14.64
C VAL A 202 -3.77 -6.21 13.20
N SER A 203 -2.88 -5.24 13.05
CA SER A 203 -2.32 -4.89 11.74
C SER A 203 -1.11 -5.75 11.46
N ASP A 204 -1.07 -6.35 10.29
CA ASP A 204 0.04 -7.17 9.79
C ASP A 204 0.77 -6.49 8.61
N TYR A 205 0.66 -5.16 8.51
CA TYR A 205 1.38 -4.40 7.48
C TYR A 205 2.89 -4.46 7.69
N VAL A 206 3.58 -4.79 6.61
CA VAL A 206 5.03 -4.85 6.50
C VAL A 206 5.52 -3.97 5.37
N VAL A 207 6.83 -3.83 5.21
CA VAL A 207 7.42 -3.08 4.11
C VAL A 207 7.98 -4.04 3.08
N TYR A 208 7.69 -3.74 1.82
CA TYR A 208 8.23 -4.43 0.65
C TYR A 208 9.13 -3.50 -0.15
N GLN A 209 10.05 -4.10 -0.88
CA GLN A 209 10.89 -3.39 -1.85
C GLN A 209 10.86 -4.09 -3.20
N TRP A 210 10.68 -3.31 -4.26
CA TRP A 210 10.76 -3.77 -5.65
C TRP A 210 12.22 -4.05 -6.05
N ASP A 211 12.45 -5.16 -6.75
CA ASP A 211 13.74 -5.56 -7.28
C ASP A 211 13.91 -5.18 -8.77
N ASP A 212 15.02 -5.60 -9.36
CA ASP A 212 15.36 -5.34 -10.76
C ASP A 212 14.68 -6.29 -11.76
N GLN A 213 13.92 -7.27 -11.27
CA GLN A 213 13.11 -8.16 -12.07
C GLN A 213 11.63 -7.70 -12.14
N GLY A 214 11.29 -6.57 -11.51
CA GLY A 214 9.90 -6.14 -11.40
C GLY A 214 9.08 -7.02 -10.46
N LYS A 215 9.73 -7.62 -9.48
CA LYS A 215 9.11 -8.34 -8.36
C LYS A 215 9.41 -7.59 -7.06
N TYR A 216 8.68 -7.91 -6.02
CA TYR A 216 8.91 -7.30 -4.71
C TYR A 216 9.04 -8.38 -3.63
N LYS A 217 9.77 -8.03 -2.59
CA LYS A 217 9.94 -8.88 -1.41
C LYS A 217 9.83 -8.06 -0.14
N GLU A 218 9.39 -8.70 0.94
CA GLU A 218 9.41 -8.12 2.28
C GLU A 218 10.84 -7.75 2.68
N VAL A 219 10.99 -6.59 3.30
CA VAL A 219 12.27 -6.09 3.81
C VAL A 219 12.11 -5.71 5.28
N GLU A 220 13.15 -6.00 6.06
CA GLU A 220 13.22 -5.72 7.50
C GLU A 220 13.60 -4.26 7.79
#